data_bd08487a7d1e298ca78b8c34c7813360
#
_entry.id   bd08487a7d1e298ca78b8c34c7813360
#
_cell.length_a   1.000
_cell.length_b   1.000
_cell.length_c   1.000
_cell.angle_alpha   90.00
_cell.angle_beta   90.00
_cell.angle_gamma   90.00
#
_symmetry.space_group_name_H-M   'P 1'
#
loop_
_entity.id
_entity.type
_entity.pdbx_description
1 polymer ?
#
loop_
_entity_poly.entity_id
_entity_poly.type
_entity_poly.pdbx_seq_one_letter_code
_entity_poly.pdbx_strand_id
1 'polypeptide(L)'
;LSRYQCKVCVLEREEDVCCGTSKANSAIIHAGYDAEPGSWKARLNVRGNEMIESLSRELDFPFRRDGSLVLCLDEKAYPDLKKLYDRGIENGVEELQILNRDEVLSMEPNVSDKVYAALYAPTAGIVCPFHMTIAFAENAYTNGVSFHFNTEVQQIEREAKGWKITTGKGEYNAKCIVNAAGVYADKIHNMVSEKK
;
A
#
# COMPACT_ATOMS: atom_id res chain seq x y z
N LEU A 1 -7.80 2.64 13.70
CA LEU A 1 -8.21 2.17 15.05
C LEU A 1 -8.34 3.32 16.04
N SER A 2 -7.52 4.38 15.91
CA SER A 2 -7.57 5.57 16.78
C SER A 2 -8.95 6.26 16.88
N ARG A 3 -9.84 6.04 15.90
CA ARG A 3 -11.23 6.56 15.93
C ARG A 3 -12.18 5.76 16.82
N TYR A 4 -11.71 4.68 17.47
CA TYR A 4 -12.52 3.80 18.32
C TYR A 4 -12.07 3.90 19.77
N GLN A 5 -12.98 3.64 20.71
CA GLN A 5 -12.69 3.60 22.15
C GLN A 5 -11.92 2.32 22.52
N CYS A 6 -10.68 2.21 22.07
CA CYS A 6 -9.78 1.11 22.41
C CYS A 6 -8.38 1.66 22.70
N LYS A 7 -7.67 0.99 23.60
CA LYS A 7 -6.25 1.25 23.82
C LYS A 7 -5.48 0.52 22.74
N VAL A 8 -4.67 1.24 22.00
CA VAL A 8 -3.85 0.71 20.91
C VAL A 8 -2.38 1.01 21.19
N CYS A 9 -1.51 0.03 20.96
CA CYS A 9 -0.08 0.27 20.88
C CYS A 9 0.48 -0.33 19.58
N VAL A 10 1.54 0.27 19.08
CA VAL A 10 2.35 -0.21 17.97
C VAL A 10 3.69 -0.67 18.53
N LEU A 11 4.06 -1.92 18.24
CA LEU A 11 5.38 -2.47 18.53
C LEU A 11 6.18 -2.45 17.23
N GLU A 12 7.22 -1.62 17.18
CA GLU A 12 8.09 -1.46 16.01
C GLU A 12 9.53 -1.88 16.42
N ARG A 13 10.14 -2.76 15.62
CA ARG A 13 11.50 -3.23 15.88
C ARG A 13 12.56 -2.18 15.61
N GLU A 14 12.30 -1.27 14.67
CA GLU A 14 13.23 -0.22 14.30
C GLU A 14 13.14 0.97 15.27
N GLU A 15 14.04 1.92 15.10
CA GLU A 15 14.16 3.11 15.96
C GLU A 15 13.08 4.16 15.68
N ASP A 16 12.39 4.08 14.54
CA ASP A 16 11.36 5.03 14.12
C ASP A 16 10.40 4.38 13.12
N VAL A 17 9.34 5.11 12.74
CA VAL A 17 8.48 4.75 11.62
C VAL A 17 9.21 4.92 10.29
N CYS A 18 8.68 4.36 9.21
CA CYS A 18 9.24 4.50 7.86
C CYS A 18 10.68 3.98 7.69
N CYS A 19 11.15 3.08 8.55
CA CYS A 19 12.52 2.52 8.46
C CYS A 19 12.64 1.33 7.50
N GLY A 20 11.53 0.74 7.07
CA GLY A 20 11.47 -0.43 6.18
C GLY A 20 11.04 -0.09 4.75
N THR A 21 10.18 -0.93 4.17
CA THR A 21 9.67 -0.81 2.79
C THR A 21 8.90 0.49 2.56
N SER A 22 8.31 1.08 3.59
CA SER A 22 7.59 2.36 3.47
C SER A 22 8.46 3.52 3.01
N LYS A 23 9.78 3.48 3.19
CA LYS A 23 10.74 4.46 2.62
C LYS A 23 11.38 4.02 1.31
N ALA A 24 11.36 2.72 1.00
CA ALA A 24 12.07 2.12 -0.12
C ALA A 24 11.08 1.54 -1.14
N ASN A 25 10.36 2.41 -1.83
CA ASN A 25 9.39 2.06 -2.86
C ASN A 25 9.36 3.14 -3.96
N SER A 26 8.54 2.92 -4.99
CA SER A 26 8.45 3.80 -6.17
C SER A 26 7.60 5.05 -5.95
N ALA A 27 7.03 5.25 -4.78
CA ALA A 27 6.15 6.39 -4.45
C ALA A 27 4.85 6.47 -5.30
N ILE A 28 4.49 5.39 -5.98
CA ILE A 28 3.32 5.34 -6.86
C ILE A 28 2.09 4.90 -6.08
N ILE A 29 1.03 5.68 -6.19
CA ILE A 29 -0.33 5.28 -5.84
C ILE A 29 -0.92 4.60 -7.09
N HIS A 30 -0.87 3.28 -7.10
CA HIS A 30 -1.34 2.48 -8.23
C HIS A 30 -2.86 2.59 -8.42
N ALA A 31 -3.32 2.61 -9.67
CA ALA A 31 -4.75 2.64 -9.99
C ALA A 31 -5.47 1.32 -9.63
N GLY A 32 -4.81 0.16 -9.80
CA GLY A 32 -5.39 -1.14 -9.43
C GLY A 32 -5.52 -2.15 -10.58
N TYR A 33 -5.01 -1.85 -11.76
CA TYR A 33 -5.13 -2.71 -12.96
C TYR A 33 -4.23 -3.96 -12.92
N ASP A 34 -3.17 -3.96 -12.09
CA ASP A 34 -2.16 -5.04 -12.09
C ASP A 34 -2.57 -6.27 -11.28
N ALA A 35 -3.32 -6.08 -10.21
CA ALA A 35 -3.65 -7.14 -9.28
C ALA A 35 -4.70 -8.11 -9.84
N GLU A 36 -4.58 -9.39 -9.51
CA GLU A 36 -5.51 -10.44 -9.92
C GLU A 36 -6.94 -10.14 -9.42
N PRO A 37 -7.94 -10.13 -10.31
CA PRO A 37 -9.33 -9.86 -9.94
C PRO A 37 -9.85 -10.78 -8.83
N GLY A 38 -10.68 -10.21 -7.95
CA GLY A 38 -11.23 -10.93 -6.80
C GLY A 38 -10.27 -11.08 -5.61
N SER A 39 -8.96 -10.81 -5.78
CA SER A 39 -7.98 -10.84 -4.69
C SER A 39 -8.15 -9.66 -3.71
N TRP A 40 -7.70 -9.86 -2.48
CA TRP A 40 -7.60 -8.76 -1.51
C TRP A 40 -6.66 -7.64 -2.00
N LYS A 41 -5.60 -7.98 -2.72
CA LYS A 41 -4.67 -7.01 -3.31
C LYS A 41 -5.42 -6.08 -4.27
N ALA A 42 -6.25 -6.61 -5.17
CA ALA A 42 -7.04 -5.81 -6.10
C ALA A 42 -8.02 -4.88 -5.37
N ARG A 43 -8.84 -5.44 -4.47
CA ARG A 43 -9.84 -4.69 -3.70
C ARG A 43 -9.23 -3.56 -2.87
N LEU A 44 -8.16 -3.86 -2.14
CA LEU A 44 -7.51 -2.88 -1.26
C LEU A 44 -6.72 -1.85 -2.06
N ASN A 45 -6.18 -2.20 -3.23
CA ASN A 45 -5.51 -1.24 -4.11
C ASN A 45 -6.49 -0.17 -4.63
N VAL A 46 -7.60 -0.60 -5.24
CA VAL A 46 -8.64 0.33 -5.75
C VAL A 46 -9.19 1.17 -4.60
N ARG A 47 -9.55 0.54 -3.48
CA ARG A 47 -10.06 1.27 -2.31
C ARG A 47 -9.05 2.27 -1.73
N GLY A 48 -7.77 1.91 -1.65
CA GLY A 48 -6.69 2.80 -1.20
C GLY A 48 -6.53 4.00 -2.13
N ASN A 49 -6.60 3.77 -3.45
CA ASN A 49 -6.54 4.83 -4.46
C ASN A 49 -7.71 5.83 -4.34
N GLU A 50 -8.94 5.34 -4.13
CA GLU A 50 -10.11 6.20 -3.89
C GLU A 50 -9.96 7.10 -2.65
N MET A 51 -9.33 6.57 -1.61
CA MET A 51 -9.20 7.26 -0.31
C MET A 51 -8.06 8.26 -0.26
N ILE A 52 -7.03 8.10 -1.08
CA ILE A 52 -5.73 8.79 -0.89
C ILE A 52 -5.84 10.30 -0.93
N GLU A 53 -6.64 10.85 -1.82
CA GLU A 53 -6.77 12.30 -1.99
C GLU A 53 -7.45 12.96 -0.77
N SER A 54 -8.48 12.33 -0.22
CA SER A 54 -9.11 12.83 1.01
C SER A 54 -8.18 12.71 2.21
N LEU A 55 -7.45 11.59 2.32
CA LEU A 55 -6.46 11.37 3.38
C LEU A 55 -5.29 12.35 3.28
N SER A 56 -4.82 12.65 2.06
CA SER A 56 -3.76 13.63 1.83
C SER A 56 -4.15 15.01 2.35
N ARG A 57 -5.39 15.44 2.10
CA ARG A 57 -5.92 16.73 2.60
C ARG A 57 -6.16 16.70 4.12
N GLU A 58 -6.72 15.60 4.66
CA GLU A 58 -7.02 15.45 6.09
C GLU A 58 -5.74 15.42 6.94
N LEU A 59 -4.68 14.78 6.43
CA LEU A 59 -3.44 14.52 7.18
C LEU A 59 -2.25 15.37 6.70
N ASP A 60 -2.47 16.28 5.76
CA ASP A 60 -1.50 17.26 5.25
C ASP A 60 -0.20 16.62 4.72
N PHE A 61 -0.30 15.61 3.87
CA PHE A 61 0.84 15.08 3.14
C PHE A 61 0.72 15.29 1.63
N PRO A 62 1.84 15.55 0.90
CA PRO A 62 1.81 15.83 -0.52
C PRO A 62 1.37 14.61 -1.34
N PHE A 63 0.37 14.82 -2.20
CA PHE A 63 -0.11 13.87 -3.19
C PHE A 63 -0.40 14.59 -4.50
N ARG A 64 -0.07 13.97 -5.65
CA ARG A 64 -0.44 14.45 -6.98
C ARG A 64 -1.01 13.31 -7.80
N ARG A 65 -2.12 13.59 -8.48
CA ARG A 65 -2.75 12.67 -9.41
C ARG A 65 -2.25 12.95 -10.83
N ASP A 66 -1.08 12.42 -11.14
CA ASP A 66 -0.40 12.64 -12.42
C ASP A 66 -0.80 11.60 -13.49
N GLY A 67 -1.50 10.55 -13.09
CA GLY A 67 -1.76 9.38 -13.93
C GLY A 67 -0.54 8.47 -14.07
N SER A 68 -0.69 7.41 -14.84
CA SER A 68 0.41 6.51 -15.22
C SER A 68 0.22 5.94 -16.61
N LEU A 69 1.33 5.70 -17.29
CA LEU A 69 1.39 5.05 -18.59
C LEU A 69 2.14 3.72 -18.49
N VAL A 70 1.51 2.62 -18.94
CA VAL A 70 2.21 1.36 -19.20
C VAL A 70 2.46 1.28 -20.69
N LEU A 71 3.71 1.45 -21.09
CA LEU A 71 4.08 1.51 -22.50
C LEU A 71 4.14 0.13 -23.15
N CYS A 72 3.52 -0.01 -24.30
CA CYS A 72 3.69 -1.13 -25.22
C CYS A 72 4.59 -0.68 -26.37
N LEU A 73 5.78 -1.27 -26.47
CA LEU A 73 6.80 -0.87 -27.47
C LEU A 73 6.81 -1.78 -28.71
N ASP A 74 6.00 -2.82 -28.73
CA ASP A 74 5.90 -3.77 -29.85
C ASP A 74 4.43 -4.21 -30.01
N GLU A 75 3.96 -4.25 -31.25
CA GLU A 75 2.61 -4.75 -31.58
C GLU A 75 2.34 -6.16 -31.02
N LYS A 76 3.37 -7.02 -30.96
CA LYS A 76 3.24 -8.37 -30.39
C LYS A 76 2.92 -8.37 -28.89
N ALA A 77 3.29 -7.33 -28.18
CA ALA A 77 2.99 -7.17 -26.75
C ALA A 77 1.61 -6.53 -26.49
N TYR A 78 0.93 -6.06 -27.54
CA TYR A 78 -0.40 -5.45 -27.39
C TYR A 78 -1.45 -6.34 -26.73
N PRO A 79 -1.51 -7.67 -26.99
CA PRO A 79 -2.43 -8.55 -26.28
C PRO A 79 -2.22 -8.57 -24.76
N ASP A 80 -0.99 -8.38 -24.28
CA ASP A 80 -0.70 -8.32 -22.84
C ASP A 80 -1.13 -6.97 -22.24
N LEU A 81 -0.96 -5.87 -22.99
CA LEU A 81 -1.51 -4.57 -22.61
C LEU A 81 -3.03 -4.64 -22.47
N LYS A 82 -3.70 -5.31 -23.43
CA LYS A 82 -5.15 -5.49 -23.39
C LYS A 82 -5.60 -6.32 -22.18
N LYS A 83 -4.87 -7.36 -21.81
CA LYS A 83 -5.15 -8.15 -20.60
C LYS A 83 -5.10 -7.28 -19.34
N LEU A 84 -4.11 -6.36 -19.24
CA LEU A 84 -4.04 -5.43 -18.11
C LEU A 84 -5.23 -4.47 -18.10
N TYR A 85 -5.65 -3.99 -19.26
CA TYR A 85 -6.84 -3.16 -19.39
C TYR A 85 -8.09 -3.92 -18.91
N ASP A 86 -8.34 -5.12 -19.48
CA ASP A 86 -9.53 -5.92 -19.14
C ASP A 86 -9.55 -6.27 -17.62
N ARG A 87 -8.38 -6.60 -17.06
CA ARG A 87 -8.20 -6.81 -15.61
C ARG A 87 -8.51 -5.56 -14.79
N GLY A 88 -8.05 -4.40 -15.24
CA GLY A 88 -8.33 -3.13 -14.59
C GLY A 88 -9.82 -2.80 -14.56
N ILE A 89 -10.53 -3.03 -15.68
CA ILE A 89 -11.99 -2.88 -15.75
C ILE A 89 -12.68 -3.82 -14.78
N GLU A 90 -12.27 -5.10 -14.73
CA GLU A 90 -12.83 -6.08 -13.79
C GLU A 90 -12.57 -5.71 -12.32
N ASN A 91 -11.43 -5.09 -12.03
CA ASN A 91 -11.09 -4.57 -10.71
C ASN A 91 -11.84 -3.27 -10.32
N GLY A 92 -12.55 -2.65 -11.27
CA GLY A 92 -13.28 -1.40 -11.05
C GLY A 92 -12.39 -0.15 -11.13
N VAL A 93 -11.29 -0.20 -11.87
CA VAL A 93 -10.45 0.99 -12.11
C VAL A 93 -11.19 1.93 -13.05
N GLU A 94 -11.45 3.14 -12.59
CA GLU A 94 -12.17 4.16 -13.36
C GLU A 94 -11.29 4.83 -14.42
N GLU A 95 -11.91 5.31 -15.50
CA GLU A 95 -11.30 6.11 -16.57
C GLU A 95 -10.10 5.48 -17.28
N LEU A 96 -9.90 4.16 -17.15
CA LEU A 96 -8.79 3.44 -17.76
C LEU A 96 -8.93 3.46 -19.29
N GLN A 97 -7.86 3.78 -20.01
CA GLN A 97 -7.86 3.94 -21.47
C GLN A 97 -6.67 3.23 -22.12
N ILE A 98 -6.88 2.75 -23.35
CA ILE A 98 -5.76 2.37 -24.22
C ILE A 98 -5.55 3.51 -25.22
N LEU A 99 -4.38 4.12 -25.15
CA LEU A 99 -3.95 5.20 -26.04
C LEU A 99 -3.16 4.63 -27.21
N ASN A 100 -3.40 5.18 -28.41
CA ASN A 100 -2.56 4.92 -29.57
C ASN A 100 -1.23 5.70 -29.50
N ARG A 101 -0.32 5.43 -30.44
CA ARG A 101 1.00 6.05 -30.49
C ARG A 101 0.95 7.59 -30.47
N ASP A 102 0.08 8.19 -31.28
CA ASP A 102 0.04 9.64 -31.44
C ASP A 102 -0.50 10.32 -30.17
N GLU A 103 -1.48 9.72 -29.52
CA GLU A 103 -2.01 10.16 -28.23
C GLU A 103 -0.93 10.07 -27.13
N VAL A 104 -0.17 8.98 -27.09
CA VAL A 104 0.94 8.82 -26.12
C VAL A 104 2.01 9.88 -26.33
N LEU A 105 2.48 10.10 -27.56
CA LEU A 105 3.50 11.09 -27.88
C LEU A 105 3.02 12.54 -27.66
N SER A 106 1.73 12.79 -27.80
CA SER A 106 1.13 14.08 -27.46
C SER A 106 1.11 14.34 -25.97
N MET A 107 0.87 13.29 -25.16
CA MET A 107 0.80 13.37 -23.71
C MET A 107 2.20 13.44 -23.07
N GLU A 108 3.14 12.60 -23.53
CA GLU A 108 4.51 12.51 -23.04
C GLU A 108 5.50 12.45 -24.21
N PRO A 109 5.97 13.60 -24.71
CA PRO A 109 6.87 13.68 -25.88
C PRO A 109 8.23 13.01 -25.68
N ASN A 110 8.64 12.75 -24.43
CA ASN A 110 9.96 12.18 -24.12
C ASN A 110 9.96 10.65 -24.07
N VAL A 111 8.84 9.98 -24.30
CA VAL A 111 8.85 8.51 -24.45
C VAL A 111 9.52 8.09 -25.75
N SER A 112 9.96 6.84 -25.80
CA SER A 112 10.57 6.27 -27.01
C SER A 112 9.63 6.40 -28.22
N ASP A 113 10.18 6.78 -29.36
CA ASP A 113 9.50 6.82 -30.66
C ASP A 113 9.03 5.43 -31.16
N LYS A 114 9.51 4.36 -30.52
CA LYS A 114 9.06 2.98 -30.75
C LYS A 114 7.74 2.63 -30.07
N VAL A 115 7.15 3.55 -29.28
CA VAL A 115 5.89 3.27 -28.61
C VAL A 115 4.80 2.93 -29.66
N TYR A 116 4.13 1.80 -29.43
CA TYR A 116 3.03 1.32 -30.24
C TYR A 116 1.68 1.75 -29.65
N ALA A 117 1.52 1.56 -28.33
CA ALA A 117 0.33 1.93 -27.58
C ALA A 117 0.70 2.09 -26.10
N ALA A 118 -0.22 2.59 -25.28
CA ALA A 118 -0.07 2.57 -23.84
C ALA A 118 -1.39 2.35 -23.12
N LEU A 119 -1.35 1.73 -21.95
CA LEU A 119 -2.44 1.76 -20.99
C LEU A 119 -2.28 3.01 -20.13
N TYR A 120 -3.25 3.90 -20.20
CA TYR A 120 -3.32 5.11 -19.39
C TYR A 120 -4.29 4.92 -18.23
N ALA A 121 -3.82 5.16 -17.02
CA ALA A 121 -4.61 5.12 -15.79
C ALA A 121 -4.57 6.51 -15.14
N PRO A 122 -5.55 7.38 -15.41
CA PRO A 122 -5.58 8.76 -14.88
C PRO A 122 -5.71 8.81 -13.36
N THR A 123 -6.28 7.76 -12.76
CA THR A 123 -6.45 7.66 -11.31
C THR A 123 -5.17 7.32 -10.56
N ALA A 124 -4.09 6.95 -11.23
CA ALA A 124 -2.78 6.78 -10.60
C ALA A 124 -2.18 8.13 -10.17
N GLY A 125 -1.25 8.09 -9.24
CA GLY A 125 -0.61 9.31 -8.75
C GLY A 125 0.70 9.03 -8.04
N ILE A 126 1.32 10.07 -7.51
CA ILE A 126 2.54 9.98 -6.73
C ILE A 126 2.36 10.61 -5.35
N VAL A 127 3.04 10.07 -4.36
CA VAL A 127 3.01 10.51 -2.97
C VAL A 127 4.42 10.49 -2.41
N CYS A 128 4.73 11.38 -1.46
CA CYS A 128 5.92 11.19 -0.66
C CYS A 128 5.66 10.08 0.40
N PRO A 129 6.26 8.89 0.28
CA PRO A 129 5.98 7.78 1.20
C PRO A 129 6.46 8.08 2.62
N PHE A 130 7.48 8.91 2.79
CA PHE A 130 7.93 9.40 4.10
C PHE A 130 6.84 10.25 4.76
N HIS A 131 6.41 11.32 4.11
CA HIS A 131 5.39 12.22 4.65
C HIS A 131 4.09 11.48 4.94
N MET A 132 3.63 10.63 4.03
CA MET A 132 2.43 9.82 4.25
C MET A 132 2.55 8.92 5.49
N THR A 133 3.68 8.22 5.65
CA THR A 133 3.88 7.32 6.80
C THR A 133 3.95 8.10 8.12
N ILE A 134 4.69 9.22 8.13
CA ILE A 134 4.80 10.10 9.31
C ILE A 134 3.44 10.68 9.67
N ALA A 135 2.69 11.21 8.71
CA ALA A 135 1.36 11.77 8.93
C ALA A 135 0.38 10.77 9.55
N PHE A 136 0.39 9.51 9.08
CA PHE A 136 -0.40 8.45 9.71
C PHE A 136 0.03 8.15 11.14
N ALA A 137 1.35 8.13 11.42
CA ALA A 137 1.87 7.87 12.76
C ALA A 137 1.55 9.02 13.71
N GLU A 138 1.74 10.26 13.30
CA GLU A 138 1.42 11.47 14.08
C GLU A 138 -0.08 11.55 14.39
N ASN A 139 -0.93 11.29 13.38
CA ASN A 139 -2.38 11.23 13.60
C ASN A 139 -2.76 10.13 14.59
N ALA A 140 -2.15 8.95 14.49
CA ALA A 140 -2.38 7.87 15.44
C ALA A 140 -1.93 8.26 16.85
N TYR A 141 -0.74 8.85 17.00
CA TYR A 141 -0.19 9.30 18.27
C TYR A 141 -1.07 10.38 18.91
N THR A 142 -1.47 11.39 18.15
CA THR A 142 -2.37 12.46 18.61
C THR A 142 -3.71 11.92 19.11
N ASN A 143 -4.17 10.80 18.54
CA ASN A 143 -5.38 10.10 18.96
C ASN A 143 -5.13 9.02 20.05
N GLY A 144 -3.98 9.06 20.74
CA GLY A 144 -3.71 8.26 21.92
C GLY A 144 -3.14 6.87 21.66
N VAL A 145 -2.65 6.59 20.44
CA VAL A 145 -1.89 5.36 20.18
C VAL A 145 -0.48 5.48 20.74
N SER A 146 -0.03 4.49 21.49
CA SER A 146 1.34 4.41 22.01
C SER A 146 2.26 3.72 21.00
N PHE A 147 3.43 4.31 20.74
CA PHE A 147 4.46 3.70 19.91
C PHE A 147 5.63 3.22 20.78
N HIS A 148 6.03 1.98 20.59
CA HIS A 148 7.16 1.35 21.26
C HIS A 148 8.19 0.96 20.20
N PHE A 149 9.16 1.83 19.98
CA PHE A 149 10.28 1.63 19.04
C PHE A 149 11.37 0.75 19.63
N ASN A 150 12.24 0.21 18.78
CA ASN A 150 13.26 -0.78 19.14
C ASN A 150 12.67 -1.96 19.93
N THR A 151 11.45 -2.39 19.58
CA THR A 151 10.66 -3.38 20.29
C THR A 151 10.25 -4.50 19.35
N GLU A 152 11.21 -5.37 19.02
CA GLU A 152 10.97 -6.52 18.15
C GLU A 152 10.14 -7.58 18.86
N VAL A 153 9.07 -8.01 18.19
CA VAL A 153 8.25 -9.14 18.63
C VAL A 153 9.02 -10.44 18.40
N GLN A 154 9.27 -11.18 19.46
CA GLN A 154 10.05 -12.44 19.44
C GLN A 154 9.15 -13.66 19.52
N GLN A 155 8.04 -13.57 20.26
CA GLN A 155 7.09 -14.66 20.44
C GLN A 155 5.68 -14.13 20.69
N ILE A 156 4.68 -14.87 20.23
CA ILE A 156 3.27 -14.61 20.49
C ILE A 156 2.62 -15.90 20.92
N GLU A 157 1.95 -15.87 22.07
CA GLU A 157 1.27 -17.03 22.66
C GLU A 157 -0.20 -16.73 22.91
N ARG A 158 -1.06 -17.72 22.66
CA ARG A 158 -2.49 -17.62 22.98
C ARG A 158 -2.68 -17.83 24.46
N GLU A 159 -3.40 -16.95 25.11
CA GLU A 159 -3.85 -17.07 26.48
C GLU A 159 -5.38 -17.19 26.57
N ALA A 160 -5.89 -17.52 27.76
CA ALA A 160 -7.33 -17.69 28.00
C ALA A 160 -8.17 -16.45 27.64
N LYS A 161 -7.60 -15.25 27.76
CA LYS A 161 -8.29 -13.96 27.53
C LYS A 161 -7.58 -13.04 26.53
N GLY A 162 -6.87 -13.62 25.57
CA GLY A 162 -6.18 -12.82 24.56
C GLY A 162 -4.83 -13.41 24.15
N TRP A 163 -3.84 -12.55 24.08
CA TRP A 163 -2.51 -12.85 23.57
C TRP A 163 -1.45 -12.26 24.47
N LYS A 164 -0.40 -13.06 24.73
CA LYS A 164 0.84 -12.60 25.32
C LYS A 164 1.87 -12.42 24.21
N ILE A 165 2.51 -11.26 24.18
CA ILE A 165 3.54 -10.90 23.22
C ILE A 165 4.85 -10.69 23.98
N THR A 166 5.87 -11.47 23.66
CA THR A 166 7.21 -11.36 24.25
C THR A 166 8.12 -10.58 23.31
N THR A 167 8.85 -9.62 23.87
CA THR A 167 9.81 -8.77 23.16
C THR A 167 11.12 -8.68 23.94
N GLY A 168 12.17 -8.16 23.33
CA GLY A 168 13.44 -7.88 24.00
C GLY A 168 13.34 -6.83 25.13
N LYS A 169 12.25 -6.08 25.20
CA LYS A 169 12.01 -5.03 26.21
C LYS A 169 10.95 -5.38 27.26
N GLY A 170 10.41 -6.58 27.21
CA GLY A 170 9.38 -7.04 28.14
C GLY A 170 8.19 -7.68 27.45
N GLU A 171 7.13 -7.87 28.22
CA GLU A 171 5.92 -8.59 27.79
C GLU A 171 4.74 -7.63 27.66
N TYR A 172 3.88 -7.90 26.68
CA TYR A 172 2.65 -7.15 26.42
C TYR A 172 1.47 -8.11 26.38
N ASN A 173 0.33 -7.67 26.87
CA ASN A 173 -0.92 -8.44 26.79
C ASN A 173 -1.94 -7.68 25.94
N ALA A 174 -2.56 -8.37 24.99
CA ALA A 174 -3.53 -7.79 24.07
C ALA A 174 -4.74 -8.70 23.88
N LYS A 175 -5.94 -8.11 23.73
CA LYS A 175 -7.15 -8.86 23.34
C LYS A 175 -7.12 -9.26 21.86
N CYS A 176 -6.55 -8.39 21.02
CA CYS A 176 -6.43 -8.58 19.58
C CYS A 176 -5.05 -8.12 19.12
N ILE A 177 -4.53 -8.79 18.10
CA ILE A 177 -3.29 -8.41 17.40
C ILE A 177 -3.63 -8.12 15.95
N VAL A 178 -3.11 -7.02 15.43
CA VAL A 178 -3.10 -6.71 14.00
C VAL A 178 -1.68 -6.92 13.49
N ASN A 179 -1.50 -7.92 12.65
CA ASN A 179 -0.22 -8.17 11.99
C ASN A 179 -0.05 -7.19 10.83
N ALA A 180 0.79 -6.19 11.03
CA ALA A 180 1.14 -5.17 10.05
C ALA A 180 2.65 -5.19 9.72
N ALA A 181 3.31 -6.35 9.87
CA ALA A 181 4.76 -6.50 9.77
C ALA A 181 5.29 -6.51 8.30
N GLY A 182 4.49 -6.10 7.31
CA GLY A 182 4.91 -5.96 5.93
C GLY A 182 5.51 -7.25 5.36
N VAL A 183 6.74 -7.19 4.86
CA VAL A 183 7.46 -8.35 4.30
C VAL A 183 7.81 -9.43 5.34
N TYR A 184 7.60 -9.16 6.62
CA TYR A 184 7.79 -10.12 7.71
C TYR A 184 6.47 -10.65 8.29
N ALA A 185 5.34 -10.36 7.64
CA ALA A 185 4.03 -10.76 8.13
C ALA A 185 3.87 -12.29 8.26
N ASP A 186 4.53 -13.04 7.39
CA ASP A 186 4.60 -14.51 7.46
C ASP A 186 5.28 -15.00 8.75
N LYS A 187 6.38 -14.35 9.16
CA LYS A 187 7.09 -14.69 10.40
C LYS A 187 6.20 -14.50 11.62
N ILE A 188 5.50 -13.35 11.70
CA ILE A 188 4.56 -13.07 12.77
C ILE A 188 3.37 -14.05 12.74
N HIS A 189 2.83 -14.33 11.54
CA HIS A 189 1.75 -15.29 11.38
C HIS A 189 2.15 -16.70 11.89
N ASN A 190 3.35 -17.14 11.55
CA ASN A 190 3.86 -18.47 11.92
C ASN A 190 4.12 -18.64 13.43
N MET A 191 4.15 -17.55 14.22
CA MET A 191 4.21 -17.63 15.68
C MET A 191 2.89 -18.12 16.30
N VAL A 192 1.77 -17.95 15.59
CA VAL A 192 0.42 -18.21 16.12
C VAL A 192 -0.40 -19.21 15.31
N SER A 193 0.06 -19.60 14.13
CA SER A 193 -0.63 -20.50 13.21
C SER A 193 0.09 -21.83 13.07
N GLU A 194 -0.67 -22.92 13.18
CA GLU A 194 -0.18 -24.28 12.85
C GLU A 194 -0.15 -24.54 11.33
N LYS A 195 -0.89 -23.74 10.55
CA LYS A 195 -0.88 -23.80 9.08
C LYS A 195 0.20 -22.88 8.54
N LYS A 196 1.24 -23.48 8.03
CA LYS A 196 2.32 -22.81 7.30
C LYS A 196 1.94 -22.57 5.84
#